data_27c1a586ec63767b34e1101b0388a436
#
_entry.id   27c1a586ec63767b34e1101b0388a436
#
_cell.length_a   1.000
_cell.length_b   1.000
_cell.length_c   1.000
_cell.angle_alpha   90.00
_cell.angle_beta   90.00
_cell.angle_gamma   90.00
#
_symmetry.space_group_name_H-M   'P 1'
#
loop_
_entity.id
_entity.type
_entity.pdbx_description
1 polymer ?
#
loop_
_entity_poly.entity_id
_entity_poly.type
_entity_poly.pdbx_seq_one_letter_code
_entity_poly.pdbx_strand_id
1 'polypeptide(L)'
;LKSGQQYTVKISYLGFKPESFTFTAGENDAVKDIVMQEQAAQLDEVDVTYEMPVSVKGDTIVYDTDSFVSGTEKKLKDVLENLPGIEINDDGQIEVEGKTVSKIMVEGKDFFDGDTKLAVENIPANALSKVEVLRNFNEVSQMKGLTNDDDNVALNIKLKEGKKNFWFGEVTAGAG
;
A
#
# COMPACT_ATOMS: atom_id res chain seq x y z
N LEU A 1 -18.05 49.19 -13.76
CA LEU A 1 -17.31 49.36 -12.48
C LEU A 1 -17.76 50.66 -11.82
N LYS A 2 -17.78 50.71 -10.48
CA LYS A 2 -18.12 51.96 -9.77
C LYS A 2 -16.87 52.82 -9.64
N SER A 3 -16.93 54.10 -10.03
CA SER A 3 -15.83 55.04 -9.91
C SER A 3 -15.41 55.20 -8.45
N GLY A 4 -14.10 55.28 -8.21
CA GLY A 4 -13.50 55.36 -6.88
C GLY A 4 -13.36 54.04 -6.12
N GLN A 5 -13.83 52.93 -6.66
CA GLN A 5 -13.70 51.62 -6.03
C GLN A 5 -12.47 50.85 -6.54
N GLN A 6 -11.83 50.11 -5.63
CA GLN A 6 -10.66 49.31 -5.95
C GLN A 6 -11.11 47.89 -6.39
N TYR A 7 -10.54 47.39 -7.47
CA TYR A 7 -10.80 46.09 -8.05
C TYR A 7 -9.52 45.31 -8.21
N THR A 8 -9.58 44.00 -7.97
CA THR A 8 -8.48 43.08 -8.25
C THR A 8 -8.81 42.28 -9.51
N VAL A 9 -7.92 42.33 -10.47
CA VAL A 9 -8.01 41.53 -11.71
C VAL A 9 -7.04 40.40 -11.59
N LYS A 10 -7.51 39.19 -11.85
CA LYS A 10 -6.68 37.98 -11.98
C LYS A 10 -6.73 37.53 -13.43
N ILE A 11 -5.56 37.26 -14.00
CA ILE A 11 -5.40 36.81 -15.36
C ILE A 11 -4.70 35.47 -15.31
N SER A 12 -5.26 34.48 -15.99
CA SER A 12 -4.67 33.16 -16.11
C SER A 12 -4.81 32.69 -17.56
N TYR A 13 -3.76 32.08 -18.07
CA TYR A 13 -3.74 31.45 -19.38
C TYR A 13 -2.93 30.15 -19.30
N LEU A 14 -3.34 29.15 -20.07
CA LEU A 14 -2.69 27.85 -20.08
C LEU A 14 -1.22 27.99 -20.53
N GLY A 15 -0.27 27.50 -19.73
CA GLY A 15 1.16 27.60 -20.02
C GLY A 15 1.82 28.89 -19.51
N PHE A 16 1.09 29.77 -18.83
CA PHE A 16 1.62 31.02 -18.28
C PHE A 16 1.39 31.12 -16.78
N LYS A 17 2.28 31.83 -16.08
CA LYS A 17 2.09 32.13 -14.66
C LYS A 17 0.89 33.06 -14.48
N PRO A 18 -0.03 32.75 -13.56
CA PRO A 18 -1.15 33.64 -13.29
C PRO A 18 -0.65 34.95 -12.69
N GLU A 19 -1.14 36.05 -13.23
CA GLU A 19 -0.83 37.40 -12.77
C GLU A 19 -2.04 38.05 -12.11
N SER A 20 -1.81 38.88 -11.11
CA SER A 20 -2.86 39.64 -10.47
C SER A 20 -2.41 41.07 -10.15
N PHE A 21 -3.29 42.01 -10.38
CA PHE A 21 -3.06 43.40 -10.01
C PHE A 21 -4.34 44.08 -9.54
N THR A 22 -4.17 45.14 -8.76
CA THR A 22 -5.28 45.95 -8.30
C THR A 22 -5.26 47.30 -9.00
N PHE A 23 -6.43 47.85 -9.30
CA PHE A 23 -6.58 49.21 -9.82
C PHE A 23 -7.83 49.85 -9.23
N THR A 24 -7.83 51.17 -9.21
CA THR A 24 -8.99 51.97 -8.80
C THR A 24 -9.72 52.44 -10.04
N ALA A 25 -11.03 52.15 -10.13
CA ALA A 25 -11.83 52.56 -11.27
C ALA A 25 -11.96 54.10 -11.29
N GLY A 26 -11.57 54.71 -12.40
CA GLY A 26 -11.75 56.11 -12.69
C GLY A 26 -12.98 56.40 -13.56
N GLU A 27 -13.15 57.66 -13.98
CA GLU A 27 -14.24 58.06 -14.90
C GLU A 27 -13.92 57.75 -16.37
N ASN A 28 -12.64 57.50 -16.68
CA ASN A 28 -12.17 57.24 -18.03
C ASN A 28 -11.75 55.76 -18.19
N ASP A 29 -11.80 55.27 -19.43
CA ASP A 29 -11.30 53.92 -19.78
C ASP A 29 -9.79 53.85 -19.56
N ALA A 30 -9.34 52.78 -18.90
CA ALA A 30 -7.93 52.50 -18.67
C ALA A 30 -7.50 51.27 -19.47
N VAL A 31 -6.46 51.41 -20.26
CA VAL A 31 -5.81 50.33 -20.98
C VAL A 31 -4.51 49.95 -20.25
N LYS A 32 -4.31 48.68 -20.01
CA LYS A 32 -3.09 48.16 -19.41
C LYS A 32 -2.61 46.93 -20.16
N ASP A 33 -1.42 47.06 -20.70
CA ASP A 33 -0.75 45.90 -21.33
C ASP A 33 -0.14 44.99 -20.23
N ILE A 34 -0.35 43.70 -20.34
CA ILE A 34 0.14 42.73 -19.40
C ILE A 34 0.97 41.69 -20.14
N VAL A 35 2.22 41.57 -19.76
CA VAL A 35 3.13 40.54 -20.27
C VAL A 35 3.14 39.37 -19.29
N MET A 36 2.57 38.25 -19.69
CA MET A 36 2.59 37.05 -18.89
C MET A 36 3.90 36.28 -19.13
N GLN A 37 4.45 35.73 -18.06
CA GLN A 37 5.63 34.84 -18.16
C GLN A 37 5.21 33.43 -18.48
N GLU A 38 5.86 32.80 -19.45
CA GLU A 38 5.68 31.38 -19.69
C GLU A 38 6.02 30.60 -18.42
N GLN A 39 5.10 29.79 -18.00
CA GLN A 39 5.33 28.75 -17.02
C GLN A 39 5.54 27.47 -17.80
N ALA A 40 6.81 27.05 -17.96
CA ALA A 40 7.06 25.69 -18.36
C ALA A 40 6.30 24.82 -17.34
N ALA A 41 5.21 24.19 -17.76
CA ALA A 41 4.57 23.15 -16.97
C ALA A 41 5.62 22.05 -16.83
N GLN A 42 6.38 22.10 -15.75
CA GLN A 42 7.04 20.92 -15.26
C GLN A 42 5.87 20.04 -14.83
N LEU A 43 5.39 19.21 -15.76
CA LEU A 43 4.59 18.04 -15.40
C LEU A 43 5.50 17.30 -14.42
N ASP A 44 5.14 17.30 -13.14
CA ASP A 44 5.69 16.33 -12.23
C ASP A 44 5.49 15.00 -12.94
N GLU A 45 6.61 14.36 -13.28
CA GLU A 45 6.63 13.04 -13.86
C GLU A 45 5.84 12.19 -12.87
N VAL A 46 4.58 11.92 -13.19
CA VAL A 46 3.77 10.96 -12.46
C VAL A 46 4.41 9.63 -12.83
N ASP A 47 5.38 9.23 -12.02
CA ASP A 47 5.98 7.91 -12.07
C ASP A 47 4.85 6.93 -11.68
N VAL A 48 4.08 6.53 -12.68
CA VAL A 48 3.07 5.48 -12.52
C VAL A 48 3.86 4.18 -12.43
N THR A 49 4.38 3.91 -11.26
CA THR A 49 4.90 2.59 -10.91
C THR A 49 3.71 1.63 -10.94
N TYR A 50 3.51 1.00 -12.09
CA TYR A 50 2.57 -0.12 -12.19
C TYR A 50 3.19 -1.28 -11.41
N GLU A 51 2.79 -1.43 -10.14
CA GLU A 51 3.11 -2.62 -9.38
C GLU A 51 2.21 -3.76 -9.89
N MET A 52 2.83 -4.82 -10.39
CA MET A 52 2.07 -6.00 -10.81
C MET A 52 1.38 -6.60 -9.59
N PRO A 53 0.08 -6.96 -9.69
CA PRO A 53 -0.65 -7.61 -8.61
C PRO A 53 0.07 -8.84 -8.05
N VAL A 54 0.72 -9.60 -8.93
CA VAL A 54 1.56 -10.74 -8.57
C VAL A 54 2.89 -10.64 -9.31
N SER A 55 3.97 -10.80 -8.59
CA SER A 55 5.32 -10.86 -9.17
C SER A 55 6.11 -12.03 -8.58
N VAL A 56 6.99 -12.63 -9.39
CA VAL A 56 7.86 -13.74 -8.95
C VAL A 56 9.29 -13.24 -8.96
N LYS A 57 9.97 -13.35 -7.81
CA LYS A 57 11.38 -12.96 -7.63
C LYS A 57 12.17 -14.16 -7.09
N GLY A 58 12.82 -14.91 -7.99
CA GLY A 58 13.47 -16.17 -7.61
C GLY A 58 12.46 -17.18 -7.04
N ASP A 59 12.69 -17.63 -5.82
CA ASP A 59 11.80 -18.58 -5.11
C ASP A 59 10.66 -17.88 -4.33
N THR A 60 10.49 -16.57 -4.49
CA THR A 60 9.49 -15.79 -3.78
C THR A 60 8.39 -15.33 -4.73
N ILE A 61 7.13 -15.62 -4.41
CA ILE A 61 5.96 -15.00 -5.04
C ILE A 61 5.54 -13.83 -4.17
N VAL A 62 5.36 -12.67 -4.76
CA VAL A 62 4.94 -11.45 -4.08
C VAL A 62 3.57 -11.04 -4.59
N TYR A 63 2.60 -10.96 -3.69
CA TYR A 63 1.25 -10.45 -3.93
C TYR A 63 1.15 -9.03 -3.38
N ASP A 64 0.69 -8.10 -4.19
CA ASP A 64 0.29 -6.76 -3.74
C ASP A 64 -1.14 -6.85 -3.18
N THR A 65 -1.30 -6.69 -1.86
CA THR A 65 -2.59 -6.91 -1.20
C THR A 65 -3.65 -5.92 -1.64
N ASP A 66 -3.27 -4.68 -1.97
CA ASP A 66 -4.24 -3.66 -2.39
C ASP A 66 -4.95 -4.01 -3.71
N SER A 67 -4.34 -4.89 -4.52
CA SER A 67 -4.95 -5.38 -5.77
C SER A 67 -6.00 -6.47 -5.56
N PHE A 68 -6.06 -7.09 -4.38
CA PHE A 68 -6.93 -8.24 -4.08
C PHE A 68 -7.96 -7.98 -2.99
N VAL A 69 -7.94 -6.80 -2.38
CA VAL A 69 -8.90 -6.41 -1.33
C VAL A 69 -9.99 -5.50 -1.89
N SER A 70 -11.22 -5.74 -1.44
CA SER A 70 -12.40 -4.92 -1.77
C SER A 70 -12.69 -3.86 -0.71
N GLY A 71 -12.01 -3.93 0.46
CA GLY A 71 -12.25 -3.08 1.62
C GLY A 71 -13.20 -3.67 2.64
N THR A 72 -13.71 -4.88 2.41
CA THR A 72 -14.57 -5.62 3.36
C THR A 72 -13.77 -6.56 4.26
N GLU A 73 -12.55 -6.86 3.88
CA GLU A 73 -11.64 -7.74 4.58
C GLU A 73 -11.21 -7.10 5.91
N LYS A 74 -11.28 -7.89 6.97
CA LYS A 74 -10.95 -7.44 8.34
C LYS A 74 -9.63 -7.99 8.85
N LYS A 75 -9.32 -9.25 8.50
CA LYS A 75 -8.20 -10.01 9.01
C LYS A 75 -7.31 -10.52 7.86
N LEU A 76 -6.11 -10.96 8.20
CA LEU A 76 -5.20 -11.59 7.24
C LEU A 76 -5.87 -12.79 6.54
N LYS A 77 -6.67 -13.59 7.27
CA LYS A 77 -7.43 -14.70 6.70
C LYS A 77 -8.22 -14.28 5.47
N ASP A 78 -9.03 -13.23 5.61
CA ASP A 78 -9.93 -12.76 4.54
C ASP A 78 -9.12 -12.31 3.30
N VAL A 79 -7.93 -11.77 3.51
CA VAL A 79 -7.05 -11.34 2.42
C VAL A 79 -6.40 -12.53 1.73
N LEU A 80 -5.90 -13.50 2.49
CA LEU A 80 -5.25 -14.69 1.93
C LEU A 80 -6.22 -15.52 1.08
N GLU A 81 -7.50 -15.62 1.48
CA GLU A 81 -8.56 -16.31 0.72
C GLU A 81 -8.80 -15.70 -0.67
N ASN A 82 -8.48 -14.40 -0.84
CA ASN A 82 -8.59 -13.71 -2.12
C ASN A 82 -7.34 -13.87 -3.02
N LEU A 83 -6.23 -14.40 -2.48
CA LEU A 83 -5.00 -14.54 -3.23
C LEU A 83 -5.00 -15.82 -4.06
N PRO A 84 -4.69 -15.78 -5.35
CA PRO A 84 -4.70 -16.97 -6.20
C PRO A 84 -3.64 -17.98 -5.75
N GLY A 85 -4.05 -19.25 -5.64
CA GLY A 85 -3.17 -20.36 -5.26
C GLY A 85 -2.91 -20.49 -3.77
N ILE A 86 -3.63 -19.74 -2.93
CA ILE A 86 -3.61 -19.89 -1.47
C ILE A 86 -4.97 -20.39 -1.01
N GLU A 87 -4.96 -21.42 -0.18
CA GLU A 87 -6.15 -22.03 0.42
C GLU A 87 -6.00 -22.07 1.94
N ILE A 88 -7.09 -21.85 2.66
CA ILE A 88 -7.13 -21.92 4.13
C ILE A 88 -8.23 -22.89 4.52
N ASN A 89 -7.88 -23.91 5.29
CA ASN A 89 -8.87 -24.84 5.82
C ASN A 89 -9.53 -24.31 7.10
N ASP A 90 -10.58 -25.01 7.57
CA ASP A 90 -11.34 -24.62 8.77
C ASP A 90 -10.50 -24.60 10.06
N ASP A 91 -9.40 -25.33 10.07
CA ASP A 91 -8.46 -25.37 11.21
C ASP A 91 -7.46 -24.20 11.20
N GLY A 92 -7.52 -23.33 10.16
CA GLY A 92 -6.61 -22.19 9.97
C GLY A 92 -5.25 -22.58 9.38
N GLN A 93 -5.14 -23.81 8.86
CA GLN A 93 -3.95 -24.25 8.14
C GLN A 93 -3.96 -23.70 6.73
N ILE A 94 -2.84 -23.16 6.29
CA ILE A 94 -2.69 -22.52 4.99
C ILE A 94 -1.94 -23.47 4.06
N GLU A 95 -2.44 -23.58 2.85
CA GLU A 95 -1.78 -24.29 1.76
C GLU A 95 -1.51 -23.33 0.61
N VAL A 96 -0.33 -23.42 0.03
CA VAL A 96 0.06 -22.66 -1.15
C VAL A 96 0.51 -23.65 -2.22
N GLU A 97 -0.20 -23.65 -3.36
CA GLU A 97 0.08 -24.58 -4.46
C GLU A 97 0.11 -26.07 -4.00
N GLY A 98 -0.75 -26.42 -3.03
CA GLY A 98 -0.83 -27.78 -2.45
C GLY A 98 0.25 -28.11 -1.42
N LYS A 99 1.05 -27.13 -1.00
CA LYS A 99 2.07 -27.29 0.05
C LYS A 99 1.64 -26.54 1.31
N THR A 100 1.72 -27.21 2.45
CA THR A 100 1.38 -26.60 3.74
C THR A 100 2.39 -25.53 4.14
N VAL A 101 1.90 -24.37 4.56
CA VAL A 101 2.71 -23.28 5.11
C VAL A 101 3.16 -23.65 6.52
N SER A 102 4.47 -23.73 6.71
CA SER A 102 5.09 -24.08 7.99
C SER A 102 5.18 -22.91 8.96
N LYS A 103 5.22 -21.68 8.45
CA LYS A 103 5.48 -20.50 9.26
C LYS A 103 4.92 -19.23 8.62
N ILE A 104 4.44 -18.31 9.48
CA ILE A 104 4.10 -16.93 9.09
C ILE A 104 5.03 -15.96 9.80
N MET A 105 5.68 -15.13 9.03
CA MET A 105 6.54 -14.04 9.51
C MET A 105 5.89 -12.69 9.23
N VAL A 106 6.19 -11.71 10.06
CA VAL A 106 5.84 -10.30 9.84
C VAL A 106 7.12 -9.49 9.76
N GLU A 107 7.33 -8.79 8.66
CA GLU A 107 8.58 -8.05 8.38
C GLU A 107 9.84 -8.92 8.57
N GLY A 108 9.76 -10.19 8.21
CA GLY A 108 10.85 -11.16 8.32
C GLY A 108 11.10 -11.72 9.72
N LYS A 109 10.21 -11.43 10.67
CA LYS A 109 10.31 -11.93 12.06
C LYS A 109 9.15 -12.85 12.37
N ASP A 110 9.44 -13.94 13.05
CA ASP A 110 8.43 -14.83 13.60
C ASP A 110 7.88 -14.23 14.91
N PHE A 111 6.58 -13.92 14.91
CA PHE A 111 5.88 -13.39 16.07
C PHE A 111 4.91 -14.40 16.69
N PHE A 112 4.64 -15.50 16.01
CA PHE A 112 3.57 -16.42 16.36
C PHE A 112 4.08 -17.81 16.72
N ASP A 113 5.40 -17.99 16.79
CA ASP A 113 6.07 -19.27 17.13
C ASP A 113 5.55 -20.46 16.32
N GLY A 114 5.27 -20.22 15.02
CA GLY A 114 4.73 -21.22 14.09
C GLY A 114 3.21 -21.40 14.16
N ASP A 115 2.49 -20.68 15.03
CA ASP A 115 1.03 -20.75 15.08
C ASP A 115 0.40 -19.94 13.94
N THR A 116 0.13 -20.60 12.81
CA THR A 116 -0.47 -19.99 11.62
C THR A 116 -1.89 -19.49 11.87
N LYS A 117 -2.66 -20.21 12.69
CA LYS A 117 -4.04 -19.84 13.06
C LYS A 117 -4.07 -18.53 13.83
N LEU A 118 -3.19 -18.40 14.80
CA LEU A 118 -3.07 -17.17 15.58
C LEU A 118 -2.72 -15.99 14.69
N ALA A 119 -1.81 -16.19 13.73
CA ALA A 119 -1.42 -15.16 12.78
C ALA A 119 -2.57 -14.68 11.90
N VAL A 120 -3.31 -15.60 11.26
CA VAL A 120 -4.37 -15.24 10.31
C VAL A 120 -5.58 -14.59 10.98
N GLU A 121 -5.82 -14.90 12.24
CA GLU A 121 -6.95 -14.34 13.01
C GLU A 121 -6.64 -12.99 13.66
N ASN A 122 -5.38 -12.63 13.86
CA ASN A 122 -5.02 -11.43 14.62
C ASN A 122 -4.39 -10.31 13.79
N ILE A 123 -3.83 -10.57 12.63
CA ILE A 123 -3.26 -9.53 11.78
C ILE A 123 -4.39 -8.81 11.02
N PRO A 124 -4.56 -7.48 11.19
CA PRO A 124 -5.63 -6.75 10.53
C PRO A 124 -5.34 -6.54 9.04
N ALA A 125 -6.35 -6.74 8.20
CA ALA A 125 -6.24 -6.61 6.74
C ALA A 125 -5.73 -5.22 6.30
N ASN A 126 -6.18 -4.16 6.95
CA ASN A 126 -5.82 -2.78 6.60
C ASN A 126 -4.36 -2.41 6.88
N ALA A 127 -3.62 -3.27 7.59
CA ALA A 127 -2.21 -3.08 7.84
C ALA A 127 -1.31 -3.74 6.77
N LEU A 128 -1.87 -4.60 5.94
CA LEU A 128 -1.13 -5.37 4.95
C LEU A 128 -0.75 -4.50 3.75
N SER A 129 0.47 -4.67 3.28
CA SER A 129 0.96 -4.09 2.03
C SER A 129 1.21 -5.19 1.00
N LYS A 130 2.00 -6.20 1.39
CA LYS A 130 2.34 -7.32 0.50
C LYS A 130 2.35 -8.64 1.27
N VAL A 131 2.02 -9.73 0.58
CA VAL A 131 2.21 -11.09 1.05
C VAL A 131 3.29 -11.74 0.19
N GLU A 132 4.35 -12.18 0.80
CA GLU A 132 5.45 -12.87 0.14
C GLU A 132 5.38 -14.36 0.48
N VAL A 133 5.27 -15.20 -0.53
CA VAL A 133 5.35 -16.67 -0.39
C VAL A 133 6.78 -17.08 -0.66
N LEU A 134 7.44 -17.55 0.37
CA LEU A 134 8.83 -18.03 0.32
C LEU A 134 8.80 -19.54 0.08
N ARG A 135 9.16 -19.97 -1.12
CA ARG A 135 9.35 -21.38 -1.46
C ARG A 135 10.74 -21.82 -0.99
N ASN A 136 10.87 -23.08 -0.65
CA ASN A 136 12.16 -23.66 -0.19
C ASN A 136 12.73 -22.89 1.02
N PHE A 137 11.84 -22.53 1.96
CA PHE A 137 12.22 -21.75 3.15
C PHE A 137 13.03 -22.61 4.11
N ASN A 138 14.25 -22.16 4.44
CA ASN A 138 15.10 -22.77 5.46
C ASN A 138 15.41 -21.75 6.56
N GLU A 139 15.12 -22.09 7.80
CA GLU A 139 15.38 -21.24 8.97
C GLU A 139 16.88 -20.94 9.17
N VAL A 140 17.74 -21.84 8.77
CA VAL A 140 19.17 -21.73 8.97
C VAL A 140 19.85 -21.56 7.62
N SER A 141 20.02 -20.31 7.22
CA SER A 141 20.71 -19.94 5.96
C SER A 141 22.17 -20.45 5.87
N GLN A 142 22.74 -20.91 6.97
CA GLN A 142 24.11 -21.43 7.03
C GLN A 142 24.20 -22.96 6.75
N MET A 143 23.08 -23.66 6.69
CA MET A 143 23.04 -25.10 6.39
C MET A 143 22.61 -25.39 4.95
N LYS A 144 22.96 -24.53 4.00
CA LYS A 144 22.82 -24.83 2.57
C LYS A 144 23.67 -26.07 2.25
N GLY A 145 23.03 -27.25 2.27
CA GLY A 145 23.68 -28.49 1.89
C GLY A 145 23.39 -29.71 2.77
N LEU A 146 22.67 -29.56 3.87
CA LEU A 146 22.26 -30.65 4.73
C LEU A 146 20.75 -30.67 4.84
N THR A 147 20.13 -31.59 4.13
CA THR A 147 18.68 -31.84 4.03
C THR A 147 17.92 -30.79 3.21
N ASN A 148 17.75 -31.10 1.94
CA ASN A 148 16.71 -30.53 1.10
C ASN A 148 15.35 -31.03 1.61
N ASP A 149 14.74 -30.29 2.50
CA ASP A 149 13.29 -30.29 2.59
C ASP A 149 12.81 -29.23 1.59
N ASP A 150 12.85 -29.58 0.31
CA ASP A 150 12.48 -28.70 -0.82
C ASP A 150 10.97 -28.34 -0.82
N ASP A 151 10.26 -28.75 0.20
CA ASP A 151 8.81 -28.61 0.33
C ASP A 151 8.36 -27.57 1.37
N ASN A 152 9.27 -26.96 2.11
CA ASN A 152 8.92 -25.96 3.11
C ASN A 152 8.52 -24.61 2.47
N VAL A 153 7.29 -24.20 2.77
CA VAL A 153 6.75 -22.90 2.38
C VAL A 153 6.54 -22.04 3.62
N ALA A 154 6.96 -20.79 3.56
CA ALA A 154 6.68 -19.80 4.59
C ALA A 154 6.01 -18.57 3.97
N LEU A 155 5.20 -17.88 4.76
CA LEU A 155 4.65 -16.57 4.40
C LEU A 155 5.41 -15.46 5.14
N ASN A 156 5.72 -14.38 4.44
CA ASN A 156 6.23 -13.17 5.05
C ASN A 156 5.27 -12.01 4.73
N ILE A 157 4.69 -11.46 5.76
CA ILE A 157 3.72 -10.38 5.67
C ILE A 157 4.45 -9.05 5.75
N LYS A 158 4.29 -8.21 4.73
CA LYS A 158 4.77 -6.84 4.72
C LYS A 158 3.67 -5.90 5.11
N LEU A 159 3.98 -4.96 5.99
CA LEU A 159 3.04 -3.99 6.51
C LEU A 159 3.18 -2.64 5.80
N LYS A 160 2.07 -1.91 5.71
CA LYS A 160 2.05 -0.52 5.20
C LYS A 160 2.91 0.37 6.07
N GLU A 161 3.52 1.38 5.46
CA GLU A 161 4.23 2.41 6.23
C GLU A 161 3.29 3.10 7.22
N GLY A 162 3.79 3.35 8.43
CA GLY A 162 2.98 3.86 9.54
C GLY A 162 2.17 2.82 10.30
N LYS A 163 2.10 1.56 9.81
CA LYS A 163 1.44 0.44 10.48
C LYS A 163 2.42 -0.57 11.10
N LYS A 164 3.71 -0.31 11.07
CA LYS A 164 4.74 -1.20 11.62
C LYS A 164 4.82 -1.21 13.16
N ASN A 165 4.23 -0.21 13.81
CA ASN A 165 4.20 -0.04 15.26
C ASN A 165 2.76 -0.04 15.75
N PHE A 166 2.03 -1.13 15.60
CA PHE A 166 0.67 -1.25 16.13
C PHE A 166 0.54 -2.45 17.06
N TRP A 167 -0.38 -2.32 18.02
CA TRP A 167 -0.83 -3.42 18.85
C TRP A 167 -2.01 -4.09 18.18
N PHE A 168 -2.01 -5.40 18.14
CA PHE A 168 -3.16 -6.19 17.70
C PHE A 168 -3.50 -7.21 18.77
N GLY A 169 -4.79 -7.42 18.94
CA GLY A 169 -5.31 -8.35 19.92
C GLY A 169 -6.80 -8.12 20.12
N GLU A 170 -7.50 -9.13 20.58
CA GLU A 170 -8.90 -9.06 20.98
C GLU A 170 -8.97 -9.16 22.51
N VAL A 171 -9.64 -8.18 23.15
CA VAL A 171 -9.92 -8.22 24.57
C VAL A 171 -11.40 -8.49 24.77
N THR A 172 -11.76 -9.67 25.23
CA THR A 172 -13.14 -10.02 25.55
C THR A 172 -13.35 -9.88 27.07
N ALA A 173 -14.14 -8.88 27.49
CA ALA A 173 -14.57 -8.74 28.86
C ALA A 173 -15.94 -9.39 29.02
N GLY A 174 -16.01 -10.52 29.74
CA GLY A 174 -17.26 -11.15 30.15
C GLY A 174 -17.64 -10.70 31.54
N ALA A 175 -18.83 -10.11 31.74
CA ALA A 175 -19.46 -9.99 33.05
C ALA A 175 -20.30 -11.24 33.30
N GLY A 176 -19.92 -12.04 34.30
CA GLY A 176 -20.69 -13.18 34.80
C GLY A 176 -21.77 -12.72 35.79
#